data_8328b374a9ba5039b8bd4901c61c92d0
#
_entry.id   8328b374a9ba5039b8bd4901c61c92d0
#
_cell.length_a   1.000
_cell.length_b   1.000
_cell.length_c   1.000
_cell.angle_alpha   90.00
_cell.angle_beta   90.00
_cell.angle_gamma   90.00
#
_symmetry.space_group_name_H-M   'P 1'
#
loop_
_entity.id
_entity.type
_entity.pdbx_description
1 polymer ?
#
loop_
_entity_poly.entity_id
_entity_poly.type
_entity_poly.pdbx_seq_one_letter_code
_entity_poly.pdbx_strand_id
1 'polypeptide(L)' 'MSKQTESVRIEVKTKDQATLLNYALGVVHRELSSNMETVSDEKLDDFMDNVKWTRKSATALNDKFSLTPEV' A
#
# COMPACT_ATOMS: atom_id res chain seq x y z
N MET A 1 5.67 -18.19 -15.33
CA MET A 1 4.26 -17.98 -15.02
C MET A 1 3.87 -16.55 -15.27
N SER A 2 2.87 -16.37 -16.08
CA SER A 2 2.46 -15.03 -16.42
C SER A 2 1.64 -14.43 -15.29
N LYS A 3 1.94 -13.20 -14.98
CA LYS A 3 1.12 -12.45 -14.04
C LYS A 3 -0.17 -12.06 -14.72
N GLN A 4 -1.26 -12.31 -14.07
CA GLN A 4 -2.51 -11.76 -14.54
C GLN A 4 -2.49 -10.27 -14.28
N THR A 5 -2.72 -9.53 -15.34
CA THR A 5 -2.83 -8.10 -15.20
C THR A 5 -4.31 -7.76 -15.07
N GLU A 6 -4.81 -7.87 -13.88
CA GLU A 6 -6.13 -7.38 -13.57
C GLU A 6 -5.95 -6.10 -12.76
N SER A 7 -6.68 -5.09 -13.14
CA SER A 7 -6.64 -3.85 -12.36
C SER A 7 -8.02 -3.52 -11.85
N VAL A 8 -8.06 -3.03 -10.63
CA VAL A 8 -9.28 -2.57 -9.99
C VAL A 8 -9.12 -1.08 -9.74
N ARG A 9 -10.12 -0.32 -10.17
CA ARG A 9 -10.11 1.11 -9.95
C ARG A 9 -10.95 1.43 -8.72
N ILE A 10 -10.32 2.08 -7.76
CA ILE A 10 -11.00 2.53 -6.56
C ILE A 10 -11.13 4.04 -6.63
N GLU A 11 -12.37 4.53 -6.62
CA GLU A 11 -12.60 5.96 -6.63
C GLU A 11 -12.58 6.50 -5.21
N VAL A 12 -11.74 7.50 -4.99
CA VAL A 12 -11.68 8.19 -3.70
C VAL A 12 -12.15 9.62 -3.95
N LYS A 13 -13.33 9.93 -3.47
CA LYS A 13 -13.97 11.21 -3.75
C LYS A 13 -13.90 12.21 -2.61
N THR A 14 -13.84 11.73 -1.39
CA THR A 14 -13.86 12.61 -0.22
C THR A 14 -12.61 12.43 0.61
N LYS A 15 -12.32 13.45 1.42
CA LYS A 15 -11.18 13.38 2.32
C LYS A 15 -11.36 12.26 3.35
N ASP A 16 -12.59 12.01 3.78
CA ASP A 16 -12.85 10.92 4.71
C ASP A 16 -12.51 9.57 4.11
N GLN A 17 -12.88 9.35 2.85
CA GLN A 17 -12.54 8.12 2.16
C GLN A 17 -11.04 7.97 2.00
N ALA A 18 -10.36 9.06 1.67
CA ALA A 18 -8.91 9.05 1.54
C ALA A 18 -8.24 8.72 2.87
N THR A 19 -8.76 9.27 3.96
CA THR A 19 -8.21 9.01 5.29
C THR A 19 -8.36 7.54 5.67
N LEU A 20 -9.53 6.97 5.41
CA LEU A 20 -9.77 5.56 5.69
C LEU A 20 -8.85 4.66 4.89
N LEU A 21 -8.71 4.94 3.60
CA LEU A 21 -7.85 4.14 2.74
C LEU A 21 -6.39 4.29 3.14
N ASN A 22 -5.97 5.50 3.47
CA ASN A 22 -4.61 5.74 3.92
C ASN A 22 -4.31 4.97 5.21
N TYR A 23 -5.27 4.95 6.13
CA TYR A 23 -5.13 4.18 7.36
C TYR A 23 -4.96 2.69 7.04
N ALA A 24 -5.80 2.17 6.15
CA ALA A 24 -5.71 0.76 5.76
C ALA A 24 -4.36 0.43 5.13
N LEU A 25 -3.87 1.30 4.27
CA LEU A 25 -2.55 1.11 3.65
C LEU A 25 -1.45 1.14 4.69
N GLY A 26 -1.56 2.00 5.69
CA GLY A 26 -0.60 2.05 6.78
C GLY A 26 -0.55 0.76 7.58
N VAL A 27 -1.73 0.18 7.86
CA VAL A 27 -1.81 -1.09 8.57
C VAL A 27 -1.18 -2.21 7.73
N VAL A 28 -1.51 -2.24 6.44
CA VAL A 28 -0.93 -3.24 5.54
C VAL A 28 0.58 -3.11 5.47
N HIS A 29 1.07 -1.89 5.33
CA HIS A 29 2.51 -1.65 5.27
C HIS A 29 3.21 -2.14 6.53
N ARG A 30 2.62 -1.87 7.70
CA ARG A 30 3.18 -2.32 8.97
C ARG A 30 3.23 -3.83 9.05
N GLU A 31 2.15 -4.49 8.64
CA GLU A 31 2.10 -5.95 8.65
C GLU A 31 3.14 -6.55 7.71
N LEU A 32 3.26 -6.01 6.52
CA LEU A 32 4.25 -6.47 5.57
C LEU A 32 5.66 -6.31 6.12
N SER A 33 5.94 -5.16 6.73
CA SER A 33 7.26 -4.90 7.29
C SER A 33 7.58 -5.84 8.43
N SER A 34 6.59 -6.14 9.27
CA SER A 34 6.79 -7.05 10.41
C SER A 34 7.09 -8.47 9.95
N ASN A 35 6.57 -8.87 8.80
CA ASN A 35 6.72 -10.23 8.31
C ASN A 35 7.89 -10.39 7.34
N MET A 36 8.67 -9.35 7.16
CA MET A 36 9.75 -9.38 6.18
C MET A 36 10.76 -10.50 6.44
N GLU A 37 11.05 -10.77 7.71
CA GLU A 37 12.03 -11.78 8.07
C GLU A 37 11.57 -13.20 7.79
N THR A 38 10.26 -13.41 7.65
CA THR A 38 9.71 -14.73 7.42
C THR A 38 9.49 -15.04 5.95
N VAL A 39 9.80 -14.09 5.07
CA VAL A 39 9.59 -14.26 3.65
C VAL A 39 10.76 -15.04 3.05
N SER A 40 10.46 -16.06 2.25
CA SER A 40 11.50 -16.82 1.58
C SER A 40 12.18 -16.01 0.49
N ASP A 41 13.41 -16.36 0.18
CA ASP A 41 14.17 -15.66 -0.85
C ASP A 41 13.46 -15.62 -2.19
N GLU A 42 12.74 -16.68 -2.51
CA GLU A 42 12.02 -16.76 -3.79
C GLU A 42 10.92 -15.73 -3.89
N LYS A 43 10.31 -15.35 -2.77
CA LYS A 43 9.20 -14.43 -2.75
C LYS A 43 9.58 -13.03 -2.31
N LEU A 44 10.85 -12.84 -1.98
CA LEU A 44 11.30 -11.59 -1.41
C LEU A 44 11.09 -10.42 -2.38
N ASP A 45 11.36 -10.61 -3.66
CA ASP A 45 11.20 -9.54 -4.63
C ASP A 45 9.74 -9.11 -4.74
N ASP A 46 8.82 -10.05 -4.83
CA ASP A 46 7.40 -9.74 -4.88
C ASP A 46 6.95 -9.06 -3.59
N PHE A 47 7.46 -9.53 -2.46
CA PHE A 47 7.14 -8.95 -1.18
C PHE A 47 7.60 -7.49 -1.10
N MET A 48 8.81 -7.21 -1.53
CA MET A 48 9.34 -5.85 -1.54
C MET A 48 8.56 -4.95 -2.49
N ASP A 49 8.14 -5.48 -3.63
CA ASP A 49 7.32 -4.71 -4.55
C ASP A 49 6.00 -4.32 -3.92
N ASN A 50 5.40 -5.21 -3.15
CA ASN A 50 4.15 -4.92 -2.47
C ASN A 50 4.34 -3.87 -1.37
N VAL A 51 5.43 -3.93 -0.65
CA VAL A 51 5.75 -2.91 0.36
C VAL A 51 5.88 -1.54 -0.31
N LYS A 52 6.58 -1.48 -1.41
CA LYS A 52 6.76 -0.23 -2.16
C LYS A 52 5.43 0.28 -2.70
N TRP A 53 4.60 -0.62 -3.17
CA TRP A 53 3.29 -0.25 -3.70
C TRP A 53 2.41 0.39 -2.63
N THR A 54 2.37 -0.20 -1.44
CA THR A 54 1.55 0.36 -0.37
C THR A 54 2.05 1.74 0.02
N ARG A 55 3.35 1.93 0.09
CA ARG A 55 3.94 3.21 0.45
C ARG A 55 3.67 4.28 -0.60
N LYS A 56 3.83 3.92 -1.86
CA LYS A 56 3.55 4.84 -2.97
C LYS A 56 2.09 5.24 -2.99
N SER A 57 1.20 4.30 -2.77
CA SER A 57 -0.23 4.57 -2.77
C SER A 57 -0.61 5.50 -1.63
N ALA A 58 -0.07 5.28 -0.44
CA ALA A 58 -0.33 6.14 0.69
C ALA A 58 0.18 7.56 0.45
N THR A 59 1.37 7.67 -0.13
CA THR A 59 1.94 8.98 -0.43
C THR A 59 1.07 9.73 -1.45
N ALA A 60 0.60 9.04 -2.46
CA ALA A 60 -0.26 9.65 -3.47
C ALA A 60 -1.56 10.17 -2.87
N LEU A 61 -2.16 9.40 -1.94
CA LEU A 61 -3.36 9.85 -1.24
C LEU A 61 -3.08 11.07 -0.38
N ASN A 62 -1.99 11.04 0.35
CA ASN A 62 -1.61 12.16 1.19
C ASN A 62 -1.43 13.45 0.39
N ASP A 63 -0.76 13.34 -0.74
CA ASP A 63 -0.50 14.49 -1.59
C ASP A 63 -1.78 15.03 -2.22
N LYS A 64 -2.62 14.13 -2.72
CA LYS A 64 -3.81 14.57 -3.43
C LYS A 64 -4.86 15.18 -2.52
N PHE A 65 -5.00 14.67 -1.31
CA PHE A 65 -6.04 15.11 -0.38
C PHE A 65 -5.48 15.93 0.77
N SER A 66 -4.21 16.25 0.74
CA SER A 66 -3.55 17.05 1.79
C SER A 66 -3.75 16.43 3.17
N LEU A 67 -3.58 15.12 3.25
CA LEU A 67 -3.70 14.42 4.51
C LEU A 67 -2.43 14.59 5.34
N THR A 68 -2.60 14.57 6.66
CA THR A 68 -1.47 14.57 7.56
C THR A 68 -0.90 13.17 7.63
N PRO A 69 0.39 12.98 7.35
CA PRO A 69 0.99 11.65 7.44
C PRO A 69 0.89 11.12 8.86
N GLU A 70 0.44 9.87 8.96
CA GLU A 70 0.31 9.27 10.24
C GLU A 70 1.56 8.60 10.59
N VAL A 71 2.54 8.79 10.43
CA VAL A 71 3.60 8.02 10.84
C VAL A 71 4.66 7.93 11.17
#